data_1b5d20e5f38a1b097694b8d522d695c6
#
_entry.id   1b5d20e5f38a1b097694b8d522d695c6
#
_cell.length_a   1.000
_cell.length_b   1.000
_cell.length_c   1.000
_cell.angle_alpha   90.00
_cell.angle_beta   90.00
_cell.angle_gamma   90.00
#
_symmetry.space_group_name_H-M   'P 1'
#
loop_
_entity.id
_entity.type
_entity.pdbx_description
1 polymer ?
#
loop_
_entity_poly.entity_id
_entity_poly.type
_entity_poly.pdbx_seq_one_letter_code
_entity_poly.pdbx_strand_id
1 'polypeptide(L)'
;MSQKLRVNIVGIGPGNPDLLTGEARQAIASSNILIGDKRMLAAFADSSKTVYDTIKTAAIAEIAAQAQPDKDVLAVLVSGDVGFFSLAKTISGKLPDCECVRYCGISSLVYFSSKLQLSWDDAKIVSMHGRTQNLVAAVARNKKVFSLTGGENSPQKLCAQLCEHGLGQVQVYVGENLSYPEEKITSGTAEEISALDFPSLSVMMILNEDAQSFTSTVHGLADDLFQRSKVPMTKQEVRSVSMSKLQPKATDLIYDIGAGTGSCSIELALLASQGKVWAFERNPVAVELLGKNKALFGVDNLEVIAGEALENIKAMPAPDCVFVGGSGGDLCEMLDVIYAKNSDCRVVINAITVETLAEVAAYYKEHPAYSLEIVNVFVARSKHLGSYNLMMAQNPVYVMTALKKEDEHG
;
A
#
# COMPACT_ATOMS: atom_id res chain seq x y z
N MET A 1 -22.89 14.40 -35.43
CA MET A 1 -22.13 13.70 -34.38
C MET A 1 -22.88 12.42 -34.10
N SER A 2 -22.28 11.24 -34.18
CA SER A 2 -22.96 9.99 -33.81
C SER A 2 -23.30 10.02 -32.33
N GLN A 3 -24.49 9.59 -31.98
CA GLN A 3 -24.91 9.47 -30.59
C GLN A 3 -24.03 8.44 -29.88
N LYS A 4 -23.46 8.83 -28.71
CA LYS A 4 -22.67 7.90 -27.93
C LYS A 4 -23.57 6.98 -27.10
N LEU A 5 -23.18 5.73 -26.95
CA LEU A 5 -23.88 4.78 -26.09
C LEU A 5 -23.84 5.27 -24.64
N ARG A 6 -25.00 5.35 -24.00
CA ARG A 6 -25.11 5.74 -22.58
C ARG A 6 -24.90 4.53 -21.69
N VAL A 7 -23.94 4.66 -20.75
CA VAL A 7 -23.60 3.65 -19.75
C VAL A 7 -23.70 4.25 -18.35
N ASN A 8 -24.72 3.87 -17.61
CA ASN A 8 -24.94 4.25 -16.23
C ASN A 8 -24.15 3.27 -15.33
N ILE A 9 -23.14 3.76 -14.62
CA ILE A 9 -22.41 2.97 -13.61
C ILE A 9 -23.02 3.29 -12.27
N VAL A 10 -23.71 2.31 -11.67
CA VAL A 10 -24.60 2.53 -10.54
C VAL A 10 -24.09 1.84 -9.29
N GLY A 11 -23.74 2.62 -8.27
CA GLY A 11 -23.50 2.12 -6.92
C GLY A 11 -24.82 1.69 -6.26
N ILE A 12 -24.96 0.38 -6.00
CA ILE A 12 -26.21 -0.16 -5.44
C ILE A 12 -26.25 -0.15 -3.91
N GLY A 13 -25.25 0.46 -3.28
CA GLY A 13 -25.14 0.41 -1.83
C GLY A 13 -24.68 -0.95 -1.32
N PRO A 14 -24.89 -1.25 -0.03
CA PRO A 14 -24.43 -2.50 0.59
C PRO A 14 -25.24 -3.73 0.16
N GLY A 15 -26.40 -3.57 -0.55
CA GLY A 15 -27.15 -4.67 -1.15
C GLY A 15 -28.66 -4.59 -1.00
N ASN A 16 -29.20 -3.93 0.03
CA ASN A 16 -30.64 -3.74 0.19
C ASN A 16 -31.14 -2.67 -0.80
N PRO A 17 -32.13 -2.99 -1.67
CA PRO A 17 -32.71 -2.04 -2.63
C PRO A 17 -33.32 -0.79 -2.00
N ASP A 18 -33.76 -0.84 -0.75
CA ASP A 18 -34.34 0.31 -0.04
C ASP A 18 -33.26 1.37 0.30
N LEU A 19 -31.99 1.01 0.24
CA LEU A 19 -30.85 1.89 0.46
C LEU A 19 -30.31 2.53 -0.83
N LEU A 20 -30.96 2.28 -1.98
CA LEU A 20 -30.64 2.98 -3.22
C LEU A 20 -30.96 4.46 -3.12
N THR A 21 -30.07 5.29 -3.65
CA THR A 21 -30.42 6.69 -3.88
C THR A 21 -31.52 6.82 -4.95
N GLY A 22 -32.28 7.89 -4.90
CA GLY A 22 -33.33 8.15 -5.88
C GLY A 22 -32.81 8.17 -7.32
N GLU A 23 -31.65 8.79 -7.56
CA GLU A 23 -31.00 8.86 -8.86
C GLU A 23 -30.52 7.48 -9.35
N ALA A 24 -29.91 6.66 -8.46
CA ALA A 24 -29.50 5.31 -8.78
C ALA A 24 -30.70 4.45 -9.20
N ARG A 25 -31.81 4.54 -8.48
CA ARG A 25 -33.07 3.84 -8.80
C ARG A 25 -33.61 4.25 -10.17
N GLN A 26 -33.61 5.55 -10.49
CA GLN A 26 -34.05 6.05 -11.79
C GLN A 26 -33.12 5.61 -12.93
N ALA A 27 -31.82 5.62 -12.70
CA ALA A 27 -30.83 5.17 -13.68
C ALA A 27 -31.00 3.67 -14.03
N ILE A 28 -31.26 2.83 -13.01
CA ILE A 28 -31.55 1.39 -13.24
C ILE A 28 -32.91 1.24 -13.98
N ALA A 29 -33.93 1.98 -13.58
CA ALA A 29 -35.26 1.88 -14.20
C ALA A 29 -35.24 2.31 -15.66
N SER A 30 -34.49 3.33 -16.03
CA SER A 30 -34.37 3.83 -17.41
C SER A 30 -33.45 3.00 -18.30
N SER A 31 -32.75 2.01 -17.78
CA SER A 31 -31.84 1.15 -18.54
C SER A 31 -32.55 -0.14 -18.97
N ASN A 32 -32.35 -0.55 -20.21
CA ASN A 32 -32.91 -1.81 -20.74
C ASN A 32 -31.91 -2.98 -20.70
N ILE A 33 -30.62 -2.70 -20.46
CA ILE A 33 -29.56 -3.69 -20.27
C ILE A 33 -28.97 -3.54 -18.87
N LEU A 34 -29.00 -4.61 -18.07
CA LEU A 34 -28.40 -4.67 -16.75
C LEU A 34 -27.17 -5.59 -16.76
N ILE A 35 -26.08 -5.11 -16.19
CA ILE A 35 -24.82 -5.85 -16.09
C ILE A 35 -24.34 -5.82 -14.63
N GLY A 36 -23.98 -6.96 -14.06
CA GLY A 36 -23.51 -7.05 -12.69
C GLY A 36 -23.31 -8.48 -12.21
N ASP A 37 -22.98 -8.67 -10.97
CA ASP A 37 -22.97 -9.97 -10.31
C ASP A 37 -24.42 -10.45 -10.08
N LYS A 38 -24.67 -11.75 -10.19
CA LYS A 38 -25.98 -12.38 -10.02
C LYS A 38 -26.73 -11.89 -8.79
N ARG A 39 -26.03 -11.74 -7.69
CA ARG A 39 -26.60 -11.24 -6.42
C ARG A 39 -27.10 -9.80 -6.54
N MET A 40 -26.35 -8.93 -7.24
CA MET A 40 -26.73 -7.54 -7.43
C MET A 40 -27.91 -7.41 -8.39
N LEU A 41 -27.95 -8.25 -9.41
CA LEU A 41 -29.01 -8.27 -10.44
C LEU A 41 -30.34 -8.75 -9.91
N ALA A 42 -30.34 -9.67 -8.93
CA ALA A 42 -31.55 -10.36 -8.44
C ALA A 42 -32.69 -9.41 -8.00
N ALA A 43 -32.33 -8.24 -7.49
CA ALA A 43 -33.30 -7.24 -7.00
C ALA A 43 -33.87 -6.32 -8.11
N PHE A 44 -33.26 -6.31 -9.31
CA PHE A 44 -33.58 -5.33 -10.37
C PHE A 44 -33.90 -5.95 -11.72
N ALA A 45 -33.65 -7.26 -11.89
CA ALA A 45 -33.97 -7.97 -13.11
C ALA A 45 -35.49 -8.19 -13.21
N ASP A 46 -36.07 -7.83 -14.34
CA ASP A 46 -37.44 -8.14 -14.74
C ASP A 46 -37.48 -8.57 -16.20
N SER A 47 -38.67 -9.04 -16.68
CA SER A 47 -38.84 -9.55 -18.03
C SER A 47 -38.63 -8.52 -19.15
N SER A 48 -38.57 -7.24 -18.83
CA SER A 48 -38.35 -6.15 -19.79
C SER A 48 -36.89 -5.83 -20.04
N LYS A 49 -35.98 -6.42 -19.26
CA LYS A 49 -34.56 -6.10 -19.28
C LYS A 49 -33.70 -7.27 -19.76
N THR A 50 -32.69 -6.96 -20.58
CA THR A 50 -31.63 -7.91 -20.92
C THR A 50 -30.60 -7.90 -19.78
N VAL A 51 -30.27 -9.09 -19.26
CA VAL A 51 -29.42 -9.20 -18.06
C VAL A 51 -28.14 -9.98 -18.37
N TYR A 52 -26.99 -9.45 -17.94
CA TYR A 52 -25.69 -10.10 -18.09
C TYR A 52 -25.04 -10.28 -16.70
N ASP A 53 -24.86 -11.54 -16.31
CA ASP A 53 -24.17 -11.90 -15.05
C ASP A 53 -22.65 -11.87 -15.26
N THR A 54 -22.06 -10.70 -15.13
CA THR A 54 -20.61 -10.51 -15.23
C THR A 54 -20.16 -9.21 -14.55
N ILE A 55 -18.97 -9.26 -13.93
CA ILE A 55 -18.22 -8.10 -13.41
C ILE A 55 -16.88 -7.95 -14.14
N LYS A 56 -16.58 -8.80 -15.12
CA LYS A 56 -15.32 -8.74 -15.88
C LYS A 56 -15.36 -7.55 -16.83
N THR A 57 -14.44 -6.60 -16.64
CA THR A 57 -14.42 -5.35 -17.41
C THR A 57 -14.25 -5.55 -18.92
N ALA A 58 -13.59 -6.63 -19.36
CA ALA A 58 -13.49 -7.00 -20.78
C ALA A 58 -14.86 -7.42 -21.34
N ALA A 59 -15.59 -8.28 -20.61
CA ALA A 59 -16.93 -8.70 -21.04
C ALA A 59 -17.92 -7.52 -21.06
N ILE A 60 -17.83 -6.59 -20.11
CA ILE A 60 -18.62 -5.36 -20.12
C ILE A 60 -18.34 -4.52 -21.37
N ALA A 61 -17.08 -4.41 -21.78
CA ALA A 61 -16.70 -3.70 -23.00
C ALA A 61 -17.23 -4.39 -24.26
N GLU A 62 -17.21 -5.72 -24.32
CA GLU A 62 -17.78 -6.49 -25.44
C GLU A 62 -19.30 -6.30 -25.55
N ILE A 63 -20.02 -6.32 -24.42
CA ILE A 63 -21.46 -6.06 -24.37
C ILE A 63 -21.75 -4.63 -24.85
N ALA A 64 -21.00 -3.64 -24.39
CA ALA A 64 -21.15 -2.26 -24.81
C ALA A 64 -20.88 -2.06 -26.32
N ALA A 65 -19.92 -2.78 -26.90
CA ALA A 65 -19.60 -2.74 -28.33
C ALA A 65 -20.70 -3.35 -29.20
N GLN A 66 -21.54 -4.25 -28.68
CA GLN A 66 -22.67 -4.87 -29.38
C GLN A 66 -23.97 -4.09 -29.23
N ALA A 67 -24.05 -3.16 -28.27
CA ALA A 67 -25.24 -2.37 -28.01
C ALA A 67 -25.45 -1.27 -29.06
N GLN A 68 -26.72 -0.91 -29.30
CA GLN A 68 -27.12 0.12 -30.26
C GLN A 68 -27.33 1.46 -29.57
N PRO A 69 -26.49 2.52 -29.83
CA PRO A 69 -26.52 3.79 -29.09
C PRO A 69 -27.85 4.54 -29.13
N ASP A 70 -28.69 4.30 -30.14
CA ASP A 70 -30.01 4.91 -30.34
C ASP A 70 -31.16 4.18 -29.62
N LYS A 71 -30.92 2.97 -29.10
CA LYS A 71 -31.94 2.11 -28.49
C LYS A 71 -31.57 1.64 -27.10
N ASP A 72 -30.28 1.47 -26.83
CA ASP A 72 -29.81 0.81 -25.64
C ASP A 72 -29.25 1.81 -24.63
N VAL A 73 -29.61 1.60 -23.36
CA VAL A 73 -29.04 2.23 -22.20
C VAL A 73 -28.60 1.14 -21.23
N LEU A 74 -27.32 1.12 -20.92
CA LEU A 74 -26.73 0.13 -20.03
C LEU A 74 -26.71 0.64 -18.59
N ALA A 75 -27.06 -0.22 -17.63
CA ALA A 75 -26.73 -0.01 -16.22
C ALA A 75 -25.74 -1.08 -15.76
N VAL A 76 -24.53 -0.65 -15.39
CA VAL A 76 -23.51 -1.52 -14.79
C VAL A 76 -23.58 -1.34 -13.28
N LEU A 77 -24.04 -2.39 -12.60
CA LEU A 77 -24.21 -2.38 -11.15
C LEU A 77 -22.89 -2.69 -10.45
N VAL A 78 -22.53 -1.88 -9.49
CA VAL A 78 -21.33 -2.07 -8.64
C VAL A 78 -21.73 -2.02 -7.17
N SER A 79 -21.10 -2.85 -6.35
CA SER A 79 -21.36 -2.88 -4.90
C SER A 79 -20.88 -1.58 -4.23
N GLY A 80 -21.59 -1.15 -3.21
CA GLY A 80 -21.26 0.04 -2.43
C GLY A 80 -21.41 1.34 -3.21
N ASP A 81 -20.41 2.21 -3.10
CA ASP A 81 -20.31 3.50 -3.79
C ASP A 81 -19.33 3.44 -4.97
N VAL A 82 -19.63 4.15 -6.04
CA VAL A 82 -18.82 4.20 -7.27
C VAL A 82 -17.42 4.80 -7.06
N GLY A 83 -17.22 5.60 -6.01
CA GLY A 83 -15.96 6.24 -5.65
C GLY A 83 -15.14 5.49 -4.59
N PHE A 84 -15.75 4.47 -3.93
CA PHE A 84 -15.14 3.80 -2.80
C PHE A 84 -14.64 2.40 -3.15
N PHE A 85 -13.37 2.27 -3.54
CA PHE A 85 -12.71 1.02 -3.96
C PHE A 85 -13.49 0.23 -5.03
N SER A 86 -14.20 0.93 -5.89
CA SER A 86 -15.10 0.37 -6.90
C SER A 86 -14.40 0.12 -8.23
N LEU A 87 -14.93 -0.83 -9.01
CA LEU A 87 -14.54 -1.07 -10.39
C LEU A 87 -14.94 0.06 -11.35
N ALA A 88 -15.74 1.05 -10.92
CA ALA A 88 -16.27 2.11 -11.76
C ALA A 88 -15.19 2.86 -12.56
N LYS A 89 -14.02 3.15 -11.96
CA LYS A 89 -12.90 3.79 -12.67
C LYS A 89 -12.36 2.92 -13.80
N THR A 90 -12.17 1.63 -13.54
CA THR A 90 -11.66 0.66 -14.53
C THR A 90 -12.67 0.46 -15.66
N ILE A 91 -13.96 0.36 -15.34
CA ILE A 91 -15.05 0.24 -16.33
C ILE A 91 -15.05 1.46 -17.26
N SER A 92 -15.10 2.68 -16.71
CA SER A 92 -15.06 3.92 -17.52
C SER A 92 -13.82 4.00 -18.41
N GLY A 93 -12.66 3.56 -17.91
CA GLY A 93 -11.42 3.56 -18.70
C GLY A 93 -11.40 2.56 -19.86
N LYS A 94 -12.25 1.52 -19.81
CA LYS A 94 -12.42 0.55 -20.92
C LYS A 94 -13.50 0.94 -21.92
N LEU A 95 -14.24 2.02 -21.67
CA LEU A 95 -15.36 2.50 -22.47
C LEU A 95 -15.16 3.95 -22.93
N PRO A 96 -14.05 4.29 -23.63
CA PRO A 96 -13.71 5.68 -23.98
C PRO A 96 -14.71 6.33 -24.96
N ASP A 97 -15.36 5.51 -25.78
CA ASP A 97 -16.30 5.98 -26.79
C ASP A 97 -17.75 6.06 -26.28
N CYS A 98 -18.02 5.65 -25.03
CA CYS A 98 -19.32 5.70 -24.40
C CYS A 98 -19.48 6.96 -23.54
N GLU A 99 -20.75 7.37 -23.33
CA GLU A 99 -21.13 8.36 -22.33
C GLU A 99 -21.32 7.67 -20.98
N CYS A 100 -20.25 7.60 -20.18
CA CYS A 100 -20.29 6.98 -18.85
C CYS A 100 -20.76 7.98 -17.79
N VAL A 101 -21.91 7.70 -17.15
CA VAL A 101 -22.42 8.49 -16.00
C VAL A 101 -22.36 7.65 -14.74
N ARG A 102 -21.89 8.22 -13.65
CA ARG A 102 -21.74 7.54 -12.35
C ARG A 102 -22.81 8.00 -11.38
N TYR A 103 -23.49 7.05 -10.74
CA TYR A 103 -24.49 7.30 -9.71
C TYR A 103 -23.99 6.74 -8.39
N CYS A 104 -23.97 7.60 -7.35
CA CYS A 104 -23.45 7.21 -6.03
C CYS A 104 -24.34 6.17 -5.35
N GLY A 105 -23.73 5.38 -4.49
CA GLY A 105 -24.39 4.46 -3.57
C GLY A 105 -23.87 4.66 -2.14
N ILE A 106 -24.49 4.05 -1.17
CA ILE A 106 -24.01 4.04 0.21
C ILE A 106 -22.86 3.04 0.32
N SER A 107 -21.65 3.48 0.68
CA SER A 107 -20.51 2.57 0.87
C SER A 107 -20.70 1.68 2.11
N SER A 108 -20.05 0.53 2.12
CA SER A 108 -20.01 -0.34 3.30
C SER A 108 -19.43 0.37 4.54
N LEU A 109 -18.48 1.29 4.37
CA LEU A 109 -17.94 2.11 5.44
C LEU A 109 -19.04 2.95 6.10
N VAL A 110 -19.79 3.72 5.32
CA VAL A 110 -20.86 4.60 5.83
C VAL A 110 -21.96 3.79 6.53
N TYR A 111 -22.42 2.71 5.87
CA TYR A 111 -23.45 1.84 6.43
C TYR A 111 -23.01 1.17 7.72
N PHE A 112 -21.82 0.54 7.73
CA PHE A 112 -21.31 -0.15 8.90
C PHE A 112 -21.04 0.77 10.08
N SER A 113 -20.46 1.94 9.82
CA SER A 113 -20.24 2.95 10.86
C SER A 113 -21.55 3.43 11.51
N SER A 114 -22.62 3.60 10.71
CA SER A 114 -23.93 3.94 11.24
C SER A 114 -24.53 2.84 12.13
N LYS A 115 -24.32 1.57 11.78
CA LYS A 115 -24.73 0.43 12.62
C LYS A 115 -23.97 0.35 13.93
N LEU A 116 -22.68 0.71 13.91
CA LEU A 116 -21.84 0.76 15.11
C LEU A 116 -22.04 2.05 15.95
N GLN A 117 -22.80 3.03 15.45
CA GLN A 117 -22.93 4.35 16.05
C GLN A 117 -21.56 5.07 16.23
N LEU A 118 -20.65 4.87 15.28
CA LEU A 118 -19.31 5.46 15.28
C LEU A 118 -19.18 6.49 14.13
N SER A 119 -18.50 7.60 14.40
CA SER A 119 -18.00 8.47 13.32
C SER A 119 -16.89 7.76 12.54
N TRP A 120 -16.70 8.11 11.28
CA TRP A 120 -15.68 7.49 10.42
C TRP A 120 -14.74 8.52 9.77
N ASP A 121 -14.94 9.80 10.02
CA ASP A 121 -14.14 10.90 9.50
C ASP A 121 -12.67 10.86 9.95
N ASP A 122 -12.41 10.29 11.13
CA ASP A 122 -11.06 10.06 11.69
C ASP A 122 -10.52 8.64 11.42
N ALA A 123 -11.26 7.80 10.70
CA ALA A 123 -10.85 6.43 10.44
C ALA A 123 -9.78 6.34 9.34
N LYS A 124 -8.70 5.61 9.61
CA LYS A 124 -7.78 5.17 8.55
C LYS A 124 -8.46 4.09 7.72
N ILE A 125 -8.56 4.33 6.43
CA ILE A 125 -9.20 3.38 5.52
C ILE A 125 -8.12 2.53 4.83
N VAL A 126 -8.29 1.20 4.91
CA VAL A 126 -7.40 0.19 4.33
C VAL A 126 -8.24 -0.76 3.47
N SER A 127 -7.74 -1.18 2.31
CA SER A 127 -8.41 -2.18 1.49
C SER A 127 -7.52 -3.41 1.35
N MET A 128 -7.93 -4.49 2.03
CA MET A 128 -7.29 -5.81 1.91
C MET A 128 -7.98 -6.68 0.85
N HIS A 129 -8.99 -6.15 0.15
CA HIS A 129 -9.70 -6.84 -0.91
C HIS A 129 -8.89 -6.84 -2.21
N GLY A 130 -8.27 -7.97 -2.56
CA GLY A 130 -7.43 -8.13 -3.76
C GLY A 130 -6.18 -7.26 -3.79
N ARG A 131 -5.73 -6.75 -2.63
CA ARG A 131 -4.53 -5.91 -2.46
C ARG A 131 -3.80 -6.30 -1.20
N THR A 132 -2.50 -6.06 -1.20
CA THR A 132 -1.68 -6.17 0.02
C THR A 132 -1.40 -4.75 0.52
N GLN A 133 -1.85 -4.44 1.72
CA GLN A 133 -1.55 -3.18 2.42
C GLN A 133 -1.10 -3.51 3.84
N ASN A 134 -0.36 -2.59 4.45
CA ASN A 134 0.15 -2.77 5.81
C ASN A 134 -0.96 -2.49 6.85
N LEU A 135 -1.81 -3.49 7.11
CA LEU A 135 -2.88 -3.39 8.11
C LEU A 135 -2.30 -3.25 9.53
N VAL A 136 -1.25 -4.00 9.85
CA VAL A 136 -0.63 -4.00 11.18
C VAL A 136 -0.14 -2.60 11.54
N ALA A 137 0.63 -1.96 10.65
CA ALA A 137 1.08 -0.59 10.87
C ALA A 137 -0.07 0.41 10.91
N ALA A 138 -1.13 0.20 10.12
CA ALA A 138 -2.31 1.05 10.17
C ALA A 138 -2.97 0.97 11.55
N VAL A 139 -3.18 -0.22 12.10
CA VAL A 139 -3.79 -0.45 13.42
C VAL A 139 -2.88 0.04 14.55
N ALA A 140 -1.57 -0.23 14.48
CA ALA A 140 -0.63 0.21 15.50
C ALA A 140 -0.58 1.76 15.67
N ARG A 141 -0.96 2.52 14.64
CA ARG A 141 -0.79 3.98 14.58
C ARG A 141 -2.07 4.79 14.58
N ASN A 142 -3.20 4.17 14.35
CA ASN A 142 -4.47 4.88 14.28
C ASN A 142 -5.47 4.29 15.27
N LYS A 143 -6.15 5.17 16.00
CA LYS A 143 -7.17 4.76 16.96
C LYS A 143 -8.35 4.05 16.31
N LYS A 144 -8.61 4.32 15.04
CA LYS A 144 -9.72 3.75 14.30
C LYS A 144 -9.26 3.37 12.89
N VAL A 145 -9.49 2.12 12.51
CA VAL A 145 -9.15 1.60 11.17
C VAL A 145 -10.35 0.87 10.59
N PHE A 146 -10.79 1.28 9.41
CA PHE A 146 -11.75 0.51 8.62
C PHE A 146 -11.03 -0.31 7.57
N SER A 147 -11.37 -1.59 7.45
CA SER A 147 -10.79 -2.48 6.43
C SER A 147 -11.85 -3.19 5.61
N LEU A 148 -11.71 -3.08 4.27
CA LEU A 148 -12.35 -4.02 3.36
C LEU A 148 -11.57 -5.34 3.40
N THR A 149 -12.29 -6.46 3.49
CA THR A 149 -11.72 -7.81 3.50
C THR A 149 -12.09 -8.55 2.21
N GLY A 150 -11.48 -9.71 1.96
CA GLY A 150 -11.86 -10.56 0.82
C GLY A 150 -10.70 -11.42 0.28
N GLY A 151 -11.05 -12.50 -0.41
CA GLY A 151 -10.10 -13.47 -0.91
C GLY A 151 -9.30 -14.12 0.23
N GLU A 152 -7.98 -14.09 0.14
CA GLU A 152 -7.08 -14.63 1.17
C GLU A 152 -7.09 -13.83 2.48
N ASN A 153 -7.57 -12.58 2.45
CA ASN A 153 -7.58 -11.65 3.58
C ASN A 153 -8.95 -11.65 4.28
N SER A 154 -9.31 -12.79 4.88
CA SER A 154 -10.51 -12.91 5.70
C SER A 154 -10.32 -12.25 7.07
N PRO A 155 -11.40 -11.84 7.77
CA PRO A 155 -11.31 -11.22 9.10
C PRO A 155 -10.46 -12.00 10.09
N GLN A 156 -10.66 -13.32 10.20
CA GLN A 156 -9.91 -14.17 11.12
C GLN A 156 -8.42 -14.22 10.81
N LYS A 157 -8.03 -14.30 9.53
CA LYS A 157 -6.62 -14.28 9.13
C LYS A 157 -5.96 -12.94 9.44
N LEU A 158 -6.65 -11.83 9.17
CA LEU A 158 -6.16 -10.50 9.48
C LEU A 158 -6.02 -10.28 11.00
N CYS A 159 -6.95 -10.80 11.80
CA CYS A 159 -6.86 -10.77 13.25
C CYS A 159 -5.72 -11.65 13.78
N ALA A 160 -5.50 -12.84 13.22
CA ALA A 160 -4.33 -13.67 13.55
C ALA A 160 -3.02 -12.92 13.29
N GLN A 161 -2.91 -12.24 12.15
CA GLN A 161 -1.75 -11.38 11.84
C GLN A 161 -1.57 -10.25 12.86
N LEU A 162 -2.66 -9.60 13.32
CA LEU A 162 -2.59 -8.61 14.40
C LEU A 162 -2.06 -9.22 15.70
N CYS A 163 -2.49 -10.44 16.06
CA CYS A 163 -2.01 -11.16 17.24
C CYS A 163 -0.50 -11.45 17.17
N GLU A 164 0.00 -11.90 16.02
CA GLU A 164 1.44 -12.16 15.78
C GLU A 164 2.30 -10.92 16.03
N HIS A 165 1.72 -9.72 15.89
CA HIS A 165 2.41 -8.44 16.09
C HIS A 165 2.02 -7.74 17.41
N GLY A 166 1.49 -8.49 18.38
CA GLY A 166 1.18 -7.96 19.72
C GLY A 166 -0.06 -7.07 19.80
N LEU A 167 -0.90 -7.08 18.77
CA LEU A 167 -2.16 -6.33 18.71
C LEU A 167 -3.39 -7.22 18.96
N GLY A 168 -3.23 -8.33 19.67
CA GLY A 168 -4.31 -9.29 19.95
C GLY A 168 -5.46 -8.72 20.78
N GLN A 169 -5.21 -7.68 21.57
CA GLN A 169 -6.20 -7.08 22.48
C GLN A 169 -6.97 -5.90 21.89
N VAL A 170 -6.69 -5.49 20.64
CA VAL A 170 -7.46 -4.41 20.01
C VAL A 170 -8.91 -4.84 19.79
N GLN A 171 -9.85 -3.91 19.96
CA GLN A 171 -11.27 -4.16 19.74
C GLN A 171 -11.57 -4.22 18.24
N VAL A 172 -12.25 -5.28 17.81
CA VAL A 172 -12.62 -5.53 16.42
C VAL A 172 -14.13 -5.71 16.30
N TYR A 173 -14.71 -5.08 15.31
CA TYR A 173 -16.09 -5.33 14.86
C TYR A 173 -16.02 -5.87 13.43
N VAL A 174 -16.75 -6.95 13.17
CA VAL A 174 -16.88 -7.56 11.84
C VAL A 174 -18.33 -7.46 11.40
N GLY A 175 -18.56 -6.80 10.27
CA GLY A 175 -19.88 -6.72 9.64
C GLY A 175 -19.96 -7.73 8.48
N GLU A 176 -20.86 -8.67 8.60
CA GLU A 176 -21.10 -9.77 7.67
C GLU A 176 -22.39 -9.50 6.88
N ASN A 177 -22.36 -9.70 5.56
CA ASN A 177 -23.54 -9.56 4.69
C ASN A 177 -24.36 -8.28 4.95
N LEU A 178 -23.67 -7.16 5.12
CA LEU A 178 -24.28 -5.90 5.51
C LEU A 178 -25.48 -5.56 4.63
N SER A 179 -26.61 -5.22 5.25
CA SER A 179 -27.92 -4.89 4.69
C SER A 179 -28.70 -6.03 4.03
N TYR A 180 -28.15 -7.24 3.97
CA TYR A 180 -28.87 -8.44 3.55
C TYR A 180 -29.66 -9.03 4.73
N PRO A 181 -30.63 -9.94 4.48
CA PRO A 181 -31.36 -10.61 5.57
C PRO A 181 -30.46 -11.34 6.57
N GLU A 182 -29.31 -11.82 6.11
CA GLU A 182 -28.30 -12.53 6.92
C GLU A 182 -27.27 -11.58 7.54
N GLU A 183 -27.57 -10.27 7.62
CA GLU A 183 -26.68 -9.29 8.25
C GLU A 183 -26.39 -9.72 9.70
N LYS A 184 -25.10 -9.76 10.02
CA LYS A 184 -24.62 -10.02 11.36
C LYS A 184 -23.44 -9.11 11.68
N ILE A 185 -23.39 -8.64 12.92
CA ILE A 185 -22.27 -7.89 13.46
C ILE A 185 -21.70 -8.66 14.63
N THR A 186 -20.45 -9.06 14.49
CA THR A 186 -19.70 -9.78 15.55
C THR A 186 -18.64 -8.83 16.09
N SER A 187 -18.48 -8.79 17.43
CA SER A 187 -17.47 -7.97 18.10
C SER A 187 -16.68 -8.78 19.11
N GLY A 188 -15.41 -8.43 19.27
CA GLY A 188 -14.50 -9.07 20.22
C GLY A 188 -13.09 -8.49 20.08
N THR A 189 -12.15 -9.00 20.84
CA THR A 189 -10.73 -8.72 20.63
C THR A 189 -10.23 -9.36 19.33
N ALA A 190 -9.11 -8.89 18.78
CA ALA A 190 -8.52 -9.54 17.60
C ALA A 190 -8.21 -11.02 17.87
N GLU A 191 -7.82 -11.37 19.11
CA GLU A 191 -7.60 -12.77 19.52
C GLU A 191 -8.88 -13.60 19.43
N GLU A 192 -9.99 -13.10 19.96
CA GLU A 192 -11.29 -13.78 19.90
C GLU A 192 -11.80 -13.92 18.47
N ILE A 193 -11.69 -12.85 17.66
CA ILE A 193 -12.13 -12.85 16.25
C ILE A 193 -11.28 -13.80 15.40
N SER A 194 -9.99 -13.94 15.71
CA SER A 194 -9.10 -14.86 14.98
C SER A 194 -9.50 -16.33 15.07
N ALA A 195 -10.24 -16.70 16.12
CA ALA A 195 -10.73 -18.05 16.37
C ALA A 195 -12.08 -18.37 15.71
N LEU A 196 -12.70 -17.41 15.03
CA LEU A 196 -14.00 -17.55 14.39
C LEU A 196 -13.85 -17.67 12.86
N ASP A 197 -14.92 -18.07 12.18
CA ASP A 197 -15.01 -18.10 10.73
C ASP A 197 -16.01 -17.05 10.22
N PHE A 198 -15.64 -16.38 9.11
CA PHE A 198 -16.44 -15.33 8.52
C PHE A 198 -16.62 -15.53 7.01
N PRO A 199 -17.80 -15.17 6.47
CA PRO A 199 -18.05 -15.22 5.04
C PRO A 199 -17.18 -14.19 4.28
N SER A 200 -16.99 -14.43 2.98
CA SER A 200 -16.18 -13.56 2.13
C SER A 200 -16.73 -12.13 2.00
N LEU A 201 -18.04 -11.94 2.21
CA LEU A 201 -18.68 -10.63 2.19
C LEU A 201 -18.67 -10.02 3.60
N SER A 202 -17.50 -9.60 4.03
CA SER A 202 -17.28 -9.01 5.34
C SER A 202 -16.47 -7.73 5.27
N VAL A 203 -16.61 -6.88 6.27
CA VAL A 203 -15.78 -5.68 6.51
C VAL A 203 -15.42 -5.64 8.00
N MET A 204 -14.36 -4.88 8.31
CA MET A 204 -13.89 -4.74 9.68
C MET A 204 -13.81 -3.28 10.10
N MET A 205 -14.15 -2.98 11.36
CA MET A 205 -13.77 -1.75 12.07
C MET A 205 -12.93 -2.15 13.27
N ILE A 206 -11.74 -1.57 13.40
CA ILE A 206 -10.77 -1.91 14.43
C ILE A 206 -10.51 -0.64 15.24
N LEU A 207 -10.64 -0.75 16.57
CA LEU A 207 -10.35 0.33 17.51
C LEU A 207 -9.13 -0.03 18.35
N ASN A 208 -8.15 0.87 18.37
CA ASN A 208 -6.93 0.73 19.17
C ASN A 208 -6.75 1.98 20.02
N GLU A 209 -7.17 1.95 21.27
CA GLU A 209 -7.01 3.06 22.20
C GLU A 209 -5.55 3.36 22.53
N ASP A 210 -4.68 2.34 22.47
CA ASP A 210 -3.24 2.44 22.72
C ASP A 210 -2.44 2.74 21.45
N ALA A 211 -3.12 3.16 20.36
CA ALA A 211 -2.46 3.49 19.12
C ALA A 211 -1.35 4.52 19.36
N GLN A 212 -0.13 4.14 19.05
CA GLN A 212 1.01 5.05 19.09
C GLN A 212 0.87 6.00 17.90
N SER A 213 0.21 7.14 18.12
CA SER A 213 0.25 8.22 17.17
C SER A 213 1.68 8.76 17.14
N PHE A 214 2.49 8.24 16.22
CA PHE A 214 3.70 8.96 15.85
C PHE A 214 3.21 10.29 15.26
N THR A 215 3.24 11.33 16.07
CA THR A 215 2.93 12.71 15.66
C THR A 215 3.96 13.25 14.68
N SER A 216 4.98 12.45 14.37
CA SER A 216 6.07 12.77 13.48
C SER A 216 5.85 12.15 12.08
N THR A 217 6.56 12.70 11.13
CA THR A 217 6.68 12.18 9.76
C THR A 217 7.05 10.70 9.75
N VAL A 218 6.71 9.98 8.68
CA VAL A 218 7.05 8.57 8.49
C VAL A 218 8.55 8.33 8.19
N HIS A 219 9.34 9.39 8.04
CA HIS A 219 10.80 9.34 7.90
C HIS A 219 11.46 10.33 8.83
N GLY A 220 12.75 10.14 9.08
CA GLY A 220 13.49 10.92 10.07
C GLY A 220 13.12 10.54 11.50
N LEU A 221 12.76 9.28 11.72
CA LEU A 221 12.45 8.74 13.04
C LEU A 221 13.68 8.86 13.95
N ALA A 222 13.44 9.20 15.22
CA ALA A 222 14.53 9.33 16.19
C ALA A 222 15.27 8.00 16.38
N ASP A 223 16.60 8.07 16.56
CA ASP A 223 17.44 6.88 16.67
C ASP A 223 17.15 6.03 17.91
N ASP A 224 16.59 6.61 18.97
CA ASP A 224 16.22 5.94 20.22
C ASP A 224 14.93 5.14 20.14
N LEU A 225 14.12 5.33 19.11
CA LEU A 225 12.95 4.51 18.83
C LEU A 225 13.33 3.09 18.37
N PHE A 226 14.56 2.89 17.87
CA PHE A 226 15.02 1.60 17.39
C PHE A 226 15.76 0.81 18.47
N GLN A 227 15.52 -0.49 18.54
CA GLN A 227 16.37 -1.39 19.29
C GLN A 227 17.78 -1.36 18.69
N ARG A 228 18.80 -1.29 19.56
CA ARG A 228 20.19 -1.11 19.17
C ARG A 228 21.08 -2.19 19.77
N SER A 229 22.14 -2.51 19.06
CA SER A 229 23.22 -3.38 19.51
C SER A 229 24.57 -2.83 19.03
N LYS A 230 25.56 -3.69 18.83
CA LYS A 230 26.84 -3.34 18.17
C LYS A 230 26.71 -3.22 16.64
N VAL A 231 25.55 -3.55 16.07
CA VAL A 231 25.28 -3.42 14.63
C VAL A 231 25.26 -1.93 14.26
N PRO A 232 25.97 -1.51 13.20
CA PRO A 232 25.92 -0.14 12.71
C PRO A 232 24.50 0.28 12.32
N MET A 233 24.17 1.54 12.56
CA MET A 233 22.88 2.12 12.19
C MET A 233 23.10 3.45 11.48
N THR A 234 22.48 3.63 10.33
CA THR A 234 22.40 4.93 9.65
C THR A 234 21.67 5.92 10.55
N LYS A 235 22.33 7.02 10.93
CA LYS A 235 21.80 8.00 11.86
C LYS A 235 20.65 8.80 11.25
N GLN A 236 19.77 9.31 12.11
CA GLN A 236 18.55 10.02 11.75
C GLN A 236 18.77 11.07 10.65
N GLU A 237 19.79 11.93 10.78
CA GLU A 237 20.05 13.01 9.84
C GLU A 237 20.48 12.47 8.46
N VAL A 238 21.38 11.50 8.44
CA VAL A 238 21.84 10.84 7.20
C VAL A 238 20.67 10.06 6.56
N ARG A 239 19.91 9.32 7.37
CA ARG A 239 18.74 8.57 6.93
C ARG A 239 17.69 9.49 6.31
N SER A 240 17.40 10.65 6.95
CA SER A 240 16.48 11.64 6.41
C SER A 240 16.91 12.18 5.05
N VAL A 241 18.21 12.46 4.87
CA VAL A 241 18.75 12.89 3.59
C VAL A 241 18.64 11.78 2.55
N SER A 242 19.00 10.54 2.92
CA SER A 242 18.92 9.38 2.02
C SER A 242 17.49 9.12 1.53
N MET A 243 16.49 9.16 2.44
CA MET A 243 15.07 8.99 2.07
C MET A 243 14.59 10.13 1.17
N SER A 244 15.00 11.37 1.46
CA SER A 244 14.67 12.54 0.63
C SER A 244 15.25 12.44 -0.77
N LYS A 245 16.45 11.87 -0.93
CA LYS A 245 17.10 11.65 -2.23
C LYS A 245 16.50 10.47 -2.98
N LEU A 246 16.11 9.40 -2.28
CA LEU A 246 15.52 8.21 -2.90
C LEU A 246 14.06 8.45 -3.38
N GLN A 247 13.31 9.34 -2.71
CA GLN A 247 11.93 9.71 -3.04
C GLN A 247 11.01 8.49 -3.28
N PRO A 248 10.90 7.56 -2.31
CA PRO A 248 10.06 6.38 -2.47
C PRO A 248 8.58 6.77 -2.57
N LYS A 249 7.85 6.12 -3.47
CA LYS A 249 6.40 6.27 -3.62
C LYS A 249 5.66 5.21 -2.78
N ALA A 250 4.41 5.47 -2.46
CA ALA A 250 3.60 4.58 -1.65
C ALA A 250 3.47 3.15 -2.22
N THR A 251 3.60 2.98 -3.53
CA THR A 251 3.43 1.71 -4.26
C THR A 251 4.74 1.05 -4.67
N ASP A 252 5.90 1.66 -4.39
CA ASP A 252 7.19 1.20 -4.88
C ASP A 252 7.59 -0.16 -4.30
N LEU A 253 8.23 -0.96 -5.13
CA LEU A 253 8.98 -2.15 -4.75
C LEU A 253 10.42 -1.74 -4.47
N ILE A 254 10.90 -1.96 -3.24
CA ILE A 254 12.14 -1.37 -2.76
C ILE A 254 13.12 -2.44 -2.27
N TYR A 255 14.40 -2.26 -2.62
CA TYR A 255 15.49 -3.02 -2.00
C TYR A 255 16.24 -2.13 -1.01
N ASP A 256 16.53 -2.69 0.18
CA ASP A 256 17.49 -2.14 1.16
C ASP A 256 18.66 -3.13 1.27
N ILE A 257 19.79 -2.77 0.69
CA ILE A 257 20.99 -3.63 0.62
C ILE A 257 21.96 -3.24 1.75
N GLY A 258 22.28 -4.22 2.59
CA GLY A 258 23.06 -4.00 3.80
C GLY A 258 22.23 -3.32 4.89
N ALA A 259 21.07 -3.89 5.18
CA ALA A 259 20.03 -3.28 6.00
C ALA A 259 20.42 -3.03 7.48
N GLY A 260 21.40 -3.77 8.01
CA GLY A 260 21.91 -3.59 9.35
C GLY A 260 20.82 -3.70 10.43
N THR A 261 20.58 -2.61 11.18
CA THR A 261 19.51 -2.55 12.19
C THR A 261 18.10 -2.48 11.60
N GLY A 262 17.96 -2.29 10.29
CA GLY A 262 16.68 -2.10 9.60
C GLY A 262 16.12 -0.68 9.71
N SER A 263 16.86 0.29 10.21
CA SER A 263 16.34 1.64 10.38
C SER A 263 15.92 2.30 9.07
N CYS A 264 16.67 2.09 7.98
CA CYS A 264 16.29 2.51 6.63
C CYS A 264 15.12 1.66 6.09
N SER A 265 15.21 0.33 6.21
CA SER A 265 14.16 -0.59 5.78
C SER A 265 12.79 -0.25 6.36
N ILE A 266 12.75 0.08 7.65
CA ILE A 266 11.51 0.44 8.36
C ILE A 266 10.94 1.76 7.82
N GLU A 267 11.75 2.82 7.69
CA GLU A 267 11.27 4.08 7.11
C GLU A 267 10.82 3.89 5.65
N LEU A 268 11.53 3.09 4.87
CA LEU A 268 11.11 2.73 3.50
C LEU A 268 9.76 1.98 3.49
N ALA A 269 9.57 1.02 4.40
CA ALA A 269 8.31 0.28 4.51
C ALA A 269 7.13 1.17 4.93
N LEU A 270 7.39 2.17 5.76
CA LEU A 270 6.39 3.15 6.15
C LEU A 270 6.01 4.10 5.03
N LEU A 271 6.98 4.52 4.21
CA LEU A 271 6.78 5.37 3.04
C LEU A 271 6.07 4.58 1.93
N ALA A 272 6.52 3.37 1.63
CA ALA A 272 5.93 2.46 0.64
C ALA A 272 4.74 1.68 1.23
N SER A 273 3.77 2.37 1.80
CA SER A 273 2.65 1.78 2.56
C SER A 273 1.73 0.84 1.74
N GLN A 274 1.78 0.88 0.43
CA GLN A 274 1.06 0.01 -0.53
C GLN A 274 2.03 -0.80 -1.40
N GLY A 275 3.32 -0.65 -1.18
CA GLY A 275 4.41 -1.34 -1.83
C GLY A 275 5.02 -2.42 -0.93
N LYS A 276 6.22 -2.84 -1.27
CA LYS A 276 6.96 -3.86 -0.52
C LYS A 276 8.44 -3.52 -0.43
N VAL A 277 9.06 -3.83 0.70
CA VAL A 277 10.50 -3.68 0.94
C VAL A 277 11.13 -5.04 1.18
N TRP A 278 12.23 -5.33 0.50
CA TRP A 278 13.12 -6.45 0.79
C TRP A 278 14.42 -5.92 1.37
N ALA A 279 14.70 -6.30 2.61
CA ALA A 279 15.90 -5.93 3.34
C ALA A 279 16.90 -7.09 3.31
N PHE A 280 18.01 -6.89 2.62
CA PHE A 280 19.06 -7.89 2.47
C PHE A 280 20.14 -7.67 3.51
N GLU A 281 20.40 -8.67 4.34
CA GLU A 281 21.42 -8.59 5.39
C GLU A 281 22.08 -9.97 5.59
N ARG A 282 23.44 -9.99 5.57
CA ARG A 282 24.21 -11.22 5.70
C ARG A 282 24.61 -11.55 7.14
N ASN A 283 24.70 -10.54 8.02
CA ASN A 283 25.09 -10.76 9.40
C ASN A 283 23.91 -11.29 10.23
N PRO A 284 23.98 -12.51 10.79
CA PRO A 284 22.88 -13.11 11.54
C PRO A 284 22.42 -12.27 12.74
N VAL A 285 23.35 -11.57 13.42
CA VAL A 285 23.01 -10.69 14.56
C VAL A 285 22.23 -9.47 14.09
N ALA A 286 22.55 -8.94 12.92
CA ALA A 286 21.81 -7.84 12.32
C ALA A 286 20.42 -8.31 11.82
N VAL A 287 20.32 -9.48 11.22
CA VAL A 287 19.04 -10.09 10.81
C VAL A 287 18.08 -10.25 11.99
N GLU A 288 18.57 -10.77 13.13
CA GLU A 288 17.76 -10.90 14.35
C GLU A 288 17.30 -9.53 14.88
N LEU A 289 18.20 -8.55 14.91
CA LEU A 289 17.89 -7.19 15.38
C LEU A 289 16.88 -6.49 14.46
N LEU A 290 17.05 -6.64 13.15
CA LEU A 290 16.13 -6.12 12.15
C LEU A 290 14.74 -6.73 12.33
N GLY A 291 14.65 -8.04 12.56
CA GLY A 291 13.39 -8.72 12.88
C GLY A 291 12.69 -8.15 14.13
N LYS A 292 13.45 -7.85 15.19
CA LYS A 292 12.92 -7.20 16.40
C LYS A 292 12.42 -5.78 16.12
N ASN A 293 13.16 -5.00 15.34
CA ASN A 293 12.74 -3.67 14.95
C ASN A 293 11.53 -3.71 14.00
N LYS A 294 11.49 -4.66 13.05
CA LYS A 294 10.31 -4.89 12.20
C LYS A 294 9.06 -5.12 13.05
N ALA A 295 9.13 -5.99 14.04
CA ALA A 295 8.02 -6.28 14.96
C ALA A 295 7.63 -5.02 15.77
N LEU A 296 8.61 -4.31 16.32
CA LEU A 296 8.40 -3.09 17.10
C LEU A 296 7.62 -2.01 16.33
N PHE A 297 7.91 -1.86 15.04
CA PHE A 297 7.25 -0.85 14.19
C PHE A 297 6.02 -1.40 13.44
N GLY A 298 5.70 -2.68 13.57
CA GLY A 298 4.54 -3.31 12.94
C GLY A 298 4.53 -3.19 11.40
N VAL A 299 5.70 -3.23 10.76
CA VAL A 299 5.80 -3.12 9.30
C VAL A 299 5.75 -4.51 8.66
N ASP A 300 4.56 -4.95 8.25
CA ASP A 300 4.32 -6.26 7.63
C ASP A 300 4.69 -6.32 6.13
N ASN A 301 4.77 -5.17 5.45
CA ASN A 301 5.25 -5.05 4.08
C ASN A 301 6.79 -5.07 3.94
N LEU A 302 7.53 -5.29 5.03
CA LEU A 302 8.97 -5.49 5.04
C LEU A 302 9.30 -7.00 5.13
N GLU A 303 10.06 -7.52 4.18
CA GLU A 303 10.58 -8.88 4.20
C GLU A 303 12.10 -8.87 4.42
N VAL A 304 12.56 -9.69 5.37
CA VAL A 304 13.98 -9.79 5.71
C VAL A 304 14.59 -10.99 4.98
N ILE A 305 15.57 -10.73 4.15
CA ILE A 305 16.28 -11.74 3.37
C ILE A 305 17.70 -11.91 3.95
N ALA A 306 17.90 -13.03 4.63
CA ALA A 306 19.21 -13.36 5.18
C ALA A 306 20.16 -13.91 4.09
N GLY A 307 21.39 -13.43 4.06
CA GLY A 307 22.43 -13.88 3.14
C GLY A 307 22.98 -12.79 2.23
N GLU A 308 23.78 -13.21 1.23
CA GLU A 308 24.40 -12.29 0.28
C GLU A 308 23.35 -11.66 -0.66
N ALA A 309 23.40 -10.34 -0.80
CA ALA A 309 22.41 -9.60 -1.57
C ALA A 309 22.46 -9.96 -3.07
N LEU A 310 23.65 -10.03 -3.66
CA LEU A 310 23.83 -10.28 -5.10
C LEU A 310 23.13 -11.56 -5.59
N GLU A 311 23.19 -12.63 -4.81
CA GLU A 311 22.52 -13.89 -5.16
C GLU A 311 21.01 -13.79 -5.07
N ASN A 312 20.53 -13.16 -3.99
CA ASN A 312 19.09 -13.06 -3.71
C ASN A 312 18.37 -12.12 -4.67
N ILE A 313 18.92 -10.95 -5.00
CA ILE A 313 18.28 -9.98 -5.89
C ILE A 313 18.01 -10.54 -7.30
N LYS A 314 18.77 -11.55 -7.75
CA LYS A 314 18.54 -12.19 -9.07
C LYS A 314 17.15 -12.81 -9.19
N ALA A 315 16.63 -13.37 -8.11
CA ALA A 315 15.32 -14.04 -8.07
C ALA A 315 14.15 -13.10 -7.68
N MET A 316 14.43 -11.87 -7.18
CA MET A 316 13.40 -10.95 -6.73
C MET A 316 12.75 -10.18 -7.88
N PRO A 317 11.51 -9.67 -7.72
CA PRO A 317 10.87 -8.74 -8.67
C PRO A 317 11.71 -7.50 -8.94
N ALA A 318 11.55 -6.88 -10.11
CA ALA A 318 12.25 -5.64 -10.46
C ALA A 318 11.94 -4.52 -9.44
N PRO A 319 12.94 -3.84 -8.84
CA PRO A 319 12.72 -2.76 -7.89
C PRO A 319 12.45 -1.44 -8.61
N ASP A 320 11.61 -0.58 -7.99
CA ASP A 320 11.39 0.81 -8.42
C ASP A 320 12.48 1.73 -7.86
N CYS A 321 12.97 1.42 -6.65
CA CYS A 321 14.12 2.10 -6.07
C CYS A 321 14.92 1.18 -5.14
N VAL A 322 16.20 1.53 -4.96
CA VAL A 322 17.17 0.77 -4.17
C VAL A 322 17.97 1.71 -3.27
N PHE A 323 18.02 1.37 -1.98
CA PHE A 323 18.95 1.95 -1.04
C PHE A 323 20.10 0.97 -0.77
N VAL A 324 21.33 1.47 -0.78
CA VAL A 324 22.54 0.67 -0.46
C VAL A 324 23.23 1.28 0.75
N GLY A 325 23.12 0.62 1.90
CA GLY A 325 23.85 0.96 3.13
C GLY A 325 25.20 0.27 3.29
N GLY A 326 25.39 -0.82 2.55
CA GLY A 326 26.63 -1.58 2.51
C GLY A 326 26.57 -2.69 1.47
N SER A 327 27.57 -2.77 0.58
CA SER A 327 27.57 -3.66 -0.59
C SER A 327 28.35 -4.95 -0.41
N GLY A 328 29.22 -5.02 0.61
CA GLY A 328 30.06 -6.21 0.81
C GLY A 328 31.16 -6.43 -0.24
N GLY A 329 31.31 -5.55 -1.21
CA GLY A 329 32.29 -5.64 -2.29
C GLY A 329 31.70 -5.89 -3.69
N ASP A 330 30.40 -6.25 -3.80
CA ASP A 330 29.77 -6.65 -5.06
C ASP A 330 28.90 -5.54 -5.68
N LEU A 331 29.21 -4.27 -5.36
CA LEU A 331 28.35 -3.13 -5.69
C LEU A 331 28.06 -3.01 -7.20
N CYS A 332 29.10 -3.05 -8.02
CA CYS A 332 28.95 -2.91 -9.47
C CYS A 332 28.09 -4.01 -10.08
N GLU A 333 28.33 -5.28 -9.69
CA GLU A 333 27.53 -6.42 -10.18
C GLU A 333 26.07 -6.33 -9.74
N MET A 334 25.81 -5.86 -8.51
CA MET A 334 24.44 -5.62 -8.03
C MET A 334 23.74 -4.52 -8.84
N LEU A 335 24.43 -3.43 -9.15
CA LEU A 335 23.89 -2.35 -9.99
C LEU A 335 23.54 -2.86 -11.40
N ASP A 336 24.40 -3.68 -12.00
CA ASP A 336 24.13 -4.30 -13.31
C ASP A 336 22.86 -5.14 -13.28
N VAL A 337 22.70 -6.00 -12.25
CA VAL A 337 21.49 -6.82 -12.08
C VAL A 337 20.24 -5.96 -11.87
N ILE A 338 20.33 -4.90 -11.07
CA ILE A 338 19.22 -3.99 -10.78
C ILE A 338 18.78 -3.28 -12.06
N TYR A 339 19.73 -2.68 -12.80
CA TYR A 339 19.40 -1.94 -14.03
C TYR A 339 18.98 -2.85 -15.19
N ALA A 340 19.44 -4.09 -15.22
CA ALA A 340 18.93 -5.08 -16.17
C ALA A 340 17.44 -5.42 -15.90
N LYS A 341 16.99 -5.36 -14.64
CA LYS A 341 15.58 -5.58 -14.26
C LYS A 341 14.71 -4.34 -14.48
N ASN A 342 15.22 -3.17 -14.11
CA ASN A 342 14.53 -1.88 -14.25
C ASN A 342 15.55 -0.77 -14.50
N SER A 343 15.68 -0.35 -15.76
CA SER A 343 16.57 0.73 -16.16
C SER A 343 16.20 2.09 -15.56
N ASP A 344 14.96 2.27 -15.11
CA ASP A 344 14.47 3.52 -14.52
C ASP A 344 14.55 3.51 -12.99
N CYS A 345 15.15 2.45 -12.40
CA CYS A 345 15.32 2.29 -10.96
C CYS A 345 16.12 3.47 -10.36
N ARG A 346 15.58 4.08 -9.30
CA ARG A 346 16.28 5.11 -8.54
C ARG A 346 17.20 4.44 -7.51
N VAL A 347 18.46 4.83 -7.48
CA VAL A 347 19.44 4.25 -6.56
C VAL A 347 20.05 5.33 -5.66
N VAL A 348 20.05 5.07 -4.35
CA VAL A 348 20.78 5.88 -3.36
C VAL A 348 21.79 4.99 -2.63
N ILE A 349 23.06 5.43 -2.62
CA ILE A 349 24.17 4.70 -2.02
C ILE A 349 24.80 5.56 -0.93
N ASN A 350 24.90 5.04 0.28
CA ASN A 350 25.64 5.67 1.36
C ASN A 350 27.04 5.07 1.46
N ALA A 351 28.05 5.93 1.50
CA ALA A 351 29.44 5.54 1.69
C ALA A 351 30.13 6.40 2.74
N ILE A 352 30.99 5.74 3.53
CA ILE A 352 31.86 6.40 4.52
C ILE A 352 33.33 6.29 4.12
N THR A 353 33.64 5.54 3.07
CA THR A 353 35.02 5.33 2.59
C THR A 353 35.25 5.99 1.24
N VAL A 354 36.48 6.38 0.99
CA VAL A 354 36.90 6.98 -0.28
C VAL A 354 36.90 5.91 -1.39
N GLU A 355 37.18 4.67 -1.05
CA GLU A 355 37.19 3.54 -1.99
C GLU A 355 35.81 3.32 -2.58
N THR A 356 34.76 3.24 -1.76
CA THR A 356 33.40 3.10 -2.25
C THR A 356 32.95 4.32 -3.07
N LEU A 357 33.32 5.53 -2.64
CA LEU A 357 33.08 6.75 -3.41
C LEU A 357 33.71 6.67 -4.82
N ALA A 358 34.97 6.24 -4.89
CA ALA A 358 35.68 6.11 -6.14
C ALA A 358 35.08 5.02 -7.05
N GLU A 359 34.69 3.89 -6.49
CA GLU A 359 34.03 2.78 -7.17
C GLU A 359 32.72 3.24 -7.82
N VAL A 360 31.84 3.91 -7.05
CA VAL A 360 30.57 4.44 -7.56
C VAL A 360 30.78 5.50 -8.65
N ALA A 361 31.74 6.41 -8.44
CA ALA A 361 32.03 7.47 -9.44
C ALA A 361 32.58 6.86 -10.75
N ALA A 362 33.41 5.82 -10.69
CA ALA A 362 33.92 5.11 -11.84
C ALA A 362 32.80 4.36 -12.58
N TYR A 363 31.94 3.64 -11.85
CA TYR A 363 30.81 2.91 -12.42
C TYR A 363 29.90 3.83 -13.23
N TYR A 364 29.42 4.94 -12.65
CA TYR A 364 28.50 5.85 -13.36
C TYR A 364 29.19 6.69 -14.46
N LYS A 365 30.51 6.82 -14.43
CA LYS A 365 31.26 7.39 -15.57
C LYS A 365 31.18 6.49 -16.80
N GLU A 366 31.17 5.17 -16.60
CA GLU A 366 31.03 4.17 -17.67
C GLU A 366 29.58 3.94 -18.11
N HIS A 367 28.60 4.44 -17.30
CA HIS A 367 27.17 4.33 -17.56
C HIS A 367 26.52 5.73 -17.77
N PRO A 368 26.80 6.43 -18.88
CA PRO A 368 26.42 7.81 -19.11
C PRO A 368 24.91 8.05 -19.24
N ALA A 369 24.12 6.98 -19.37
CA ALA A 369 22.64 7.05 -19.33
C ALA A 369 22.10 7.50 -17.97
N TYR A 370 22.91 7.43 -16.92
CA TYR A 370 22.53 7.85 -15.57
C TYR A 370 23.24 9.14 -15.18
N SER A 371 22.57 9.99 -14.43
CA SER A 371 23.15 11.10 -13.69
C SER A 371 23.58 10.64 -12.31
N LEU A 372 24.69 11.14 -11.79
CA LEU A 372 25.16 10.89 -10.43
C LEU A 372 25.26 12.23 -9.69
N GLU A 373 24.49 12.38 -8.62
CA GLU A 373 24.61 13.47 -7.65
C GLU A 373 25.30 12.95 -6.38
N ILE A 374 26.26 13.70 -5.85
CA ILE A 374 26.99 13.34 -4.64
C ILE A 374 26.82 14.46 -3.60
N VAL A 375 26.27 14.13 -2.46
CA VAL A 375 26.11 15.03 -1.31
C VAL A 375 26.94 14.49 -0.16
N ASN A 376 27.74 15.35 0.48
CA ASN A 376 28.47 14.99 1.69
C ASN A 376 27.76 15.55 2.92
N VAL A 377 27.33 14.67 3.82
CA VAL A 377 26.57 15.00 5.03
C VAL A 377 27.49 14.96 6.24
N PHE A 378 27.69 16.12 6.84
CA PHE A 378 28.39 16.29 8.09
C PHE A 378 27.40 16.51 9.22
N VAL A 379 27.51 15.70 10.28
CA VAL A 379 26.65 15.79 11.46
C VAL A 379 27.50 15.98 12.71
N ALA A 380 27.13 16.96 13.55
CA ALA A 380 27.63 17.06 14.89
C ALA A 380 26.45 17.19 15.85
N ARG A 381 26.40 16.36 16.90
CA ARG A 381 25.35 16.39 17.93
C ARG A 381 25.89 16.92 19.23
N SER A 382 25.12 17.74 19.93
CA SER A 382 25.47 18.19 21.26
C SER A 382 25.42 17.05 22.28
N LYS A 383 26.44 16.94 23.12
CA LYS A 383 26.47 16.05 24.27
C LYS A 383 26.65 16.89 25.54
N HIS A 384 25.73 16.76 26.48
CA HIS A 384 25.80 17.44 27.75
C HIS A 384 26.91 16.81 28.62
N LEU A 385 27.84 17.63 29.09
CA LEU A 385 28.94 17.21 29.96
C LEU A 385 29.19 18.29 31.03
N GLY A 386 28.77 18.02 32.25
CA GLY A 386 28.77 19.01 33.33
C GLY A 386 27.85 20.20 33.02
N SER A 387 28.36 21.40 32.97
CA SER A 387 27.61 22.62 32.60
C SER A 387 27.70 23.01 31.13
N TYR A 388 28.33 22.18 30.28
CA TYR A 388 28.61 22.48 28.89
C TYR A 388 27.88 21.54 27.94
N ASN A 389 27.55 22.03 26.74
CA ASN A 389 27.09 21.24 25.59
C ASN A 389 28.23 21.14 24.57
N LEU A 390 28.91 19.98 24.55
CA LEU A 390 29.98 19.72 23.59
C LEU A 390 29.41 19.22 22.27
N MET A 391 29.91 19.77 21.16
CA MET A 391 29.57 19.28 19.84
C MET A 391 30.46 18.08 19.49
N MET A 392 29.82 16.92 19.35
CA MET A 392 30.47 15.65 19.00
C MET A 392 30.25 15.36 17.51
N ALA A 393 31.31 15.46 16.71
CA ALA A 393 31.27 15.15 15.29
C ALA A 393 31.07 13.65 15.05
N GLN A 394 30.31 13.32 14.02
CA GLN A 394 30.17 11.98 13.49
C GLN A 394 31.00 11.86 12.21
N ASN A 395 31.24 10.63 11.76
CA ASN A 395 31.88 10.42 10.46
C ASN A 395 31.03 11.03 9.36
N PRO A 396 31.61 11.78 8.42
CA PRO A 396 30.90 12.25 7.25
C PRO A 396 30.42 11.06 6.41
N VAL A 397 29.26 11.22 5.79
CA VAL A 397 28.67 10.21 4.90
C VAL A 397 28.43 10.84 3.53
N TYR A 398 28.91 10.19 2.48
CA TYR A 398 28.57 10.52 1.11
C TYR A 398 27.25 9.86 0.78
N VAL A 399 26.24 10.64 0.42
CA VAL A 399 24.96 10.19 -0.10
C VAL A 399 24.98 10.42 -1.60
N MET A 400 25.02 9.35 -2.35
CA MET A 400 25.14 9.35 -3.81
C MET A 400 23.81 8.90 -4.42
N THR A 401 23.25 9.73 -5.30
CA THR A 401 21.95 9.48 -5.94
C THR A 401 22.16 9.29 -7.43
N ALA A 402 21.70 8.17 -7.95
CA ALA A 402 21.72 7.87 -9.38
C ALA A 402 20.30 7.82 -9.94
N LEU A 403 20.09 8.54 -11.03
CA LEU A 403 18.83 8.63 -11.77
C LEU A 403 19.11 8.47 -13.25
N LYS A 404 18.23 7.75 -13.96
CA LYS A 404 18.27 7.75 -15.44
C LYS A 404 18.00 9.17 -15.95
N LYS A 405 18.80 9.60 -16.91
CA LYS A 405 18.57 10.88 -17.58
C LYS A 405 17.32 10.81 -18.41
N GLU A 406 16.51 11.86 -18.37
CA GLU A 406 15.43 12.02 -19.32
C GLU A 406 16.02 12.20 -20.73
N ASP A 407 15.44 11.54 -21.72
CA ASP A 407 15.82 11.76 -23.12
C ASP A 407 15.54 13.22 -23.47
N GLU A 408 16.56 13.97 -23.89
CA GLU A 408 16.45 15.40 -24.28
C GLU A 408 15.60 15.65 -25.55
N HIS A 409 14.65 14.73 -25.84
CA HIS A 409 13.77 14.80 -27.00
C HIS A 409 12.31 14.67 -26.57
N GLY A 410 11.73 15.80 -26.15
CA GLY A 410 10.32 16.01 -25.93
C GLY A 410 9.91 17.42 -26.40
#